data_d42883bc91dfe21acbebf11000bba537
#
_entry.id   d42883bc91dfe21acbebf11000bba537
#
_cell.length_a   1.000
_cell.length_b   1.000
_cell.length_c   1.000
_cell.angle_alpha   90.00
_cell.angle_beta   90.00
_cell.angle_gamma   90.00
#
_symmetry.space_group_name_H-M   'P 1'
#
loop_
_entity.id
_entity.type
_entity.pdbx_description
1 polymer ?
#
loop_
_entity_poly.entity_id
_entity_poly.type
_entity_poly.pdbx_seq_one_letter_code
_entity_poly.pdbx_strand_id
1 'polypeptide(L)'
;MRQYIIKRILLTFPVLFIVSLFTFSILHLAPGDPAAVLLGGEYIGFASVEDIEQARIALGVDKPLITQYWEWISGLFHGDFGNSLFTGKSVIKLISYGVEASVTLMITSIFISLGLGIPLGVLAGWKMNSYIDRSAMIFSVFGFCIPSFWLASGFIYIFSVKLGWFPVFGFRSFISDDIDDFLLHITLPTITLTFGYIALITRMTRSSMIEILSEDYIRTARSKGLNEIIILIRHGLKNASMPIVT
;
A
#
# COMPACT_ATOMS: atom_id res chain seq x y z
N MET A 1 -22.22 -18.99 -11.37
CA MET A 1 -20.80 -18.66 -11.21
C MET A 1 -20.13 -18.30 -12.54
N ARG A 2 -20.06 -19.23 -13.52
CA ARG A 2 -19.40 -19.00 -14.81
C ARG A 2 -19.91 -17.76 -15.57
N GLN A 3 -21.22 -17.58 -15.71
CA GLN A 3 -21.81 -16.41 -16.37
C GLN A 3 -21.50 -15.09 -15.65
N TYR A 4 -21.47 -15.09 -14.32
CA TYR A 4 -21.08 -13.92 -13.54
C TYR A 4 -19.62 -13.52 -13.79
N ILE A 5 -18.70 -14.49 -13.79
CA ILE A 5 -17.28 -14.27 -14.06
C ILE A 5 -17.07 -13.71 -15.47
N ILE A 6 -17.71 -14.33 -16.48
CA ILE A 6 -17.63 -13.88 -17.87
C ILE A 6 -18.15 -12.44 -18.01
N LYS A 7 -19.32 -12.15 -17.44
CA LYS A 7 -19.89 -10.79 -17.47
C LYS A 7 -18.96 -9.79 -16.81
N ARG A 8 -18.33 -10.13 -15.69
CA ARG A 8 -17.41 -9.25 -14.98
C ARG A 8 -16.14 -8.97 -15.78
N ILE A 9 -15.58 -10.00 -16.42
CA ILE A 9 -14.42 -9.85 -17.30
C ILE A 9 -14.79 -8.97 -18.51
N LEU A 10 -15.92 -9.21 -19.15
CA LEU A 10 -16.37 -8.40 -20.30
C LEU A 10 -16.59 -6.93 -19.92
N LEU A 11 -17.11 -6.65 -18.72
CA LEU A 11 -17.30 -5.29 -18.23
C LEU A 11 -15.98 -4.60 -17.85
N THR A 12 -14.90 -5.34 -17.63
CA THR A 12 -13.59 -4.77 -17.37
C THR A 12 -13.00 -4.08 -18.61
N PHE A 13 -13.24 -4.57 -19.81
CA PHE A 13 -12.71 -3.97 -21.03
C PHE A 13 -13.18 -2.52 -21.28
N PRO A 14 -14.48 -2.21 -21.23
CA PRO A 14 -14.92 -0.81 -21.34
C PRO A 14 -14.31 0.08 -20.27
N VAL A 15 -14.17 -0.40 -19.03
CA VAL A 15 -13.57 0.36 -17.95
C VAL A 15 -12.10 0.65 -18.23
N LEU A 16 -11.34 -0.35 -18.64
CA LEU A 16 -9.93 -0.17 -19.01
C LEU A 16 -9.77 0.79 -20.19
N PHE A 17 -10.66 0.70 -21.18
CA PHE A 17 -10.67 1.62 -22.33
C PHE A 17 -10.92 3.07 -21.88
N ILE A 18 -11.93 3.30 -21.05
CA ILE A 18 -12.25 4.63 -20.53
C ILE A 18 -11.08 5.17 -19.69
N VAL A 19 -10.52 4.34 -18.80
CA VAL A 19 -9.37 4.72 -17.98
C VAL A 19 -8.15 5.06 -18.83
N SER A 20 -7.85 4.27 -19.86
CA SER A 20 -6.72 4.54 -20.74
C SER A 20 -6.90 5.83 -21.54
N LEU A 21 -8.11 6.07 -22.06
CA LEU A 21 -8.43 7.32 -22.76
C LEU A 21 -8.33 8.52 -21.83
N PHE A 22 -8.84 8.39 -20.61
CA PHE A 22 -8.78 9.46 -19.61
C PHE A 22 -7.34 9.77 -19.21
N THR A 23 -6.52 8.73 -18.94
CA THR A 23 -5.10 8.88 -18.60
C THR A 23 -4.33 9.56 -19.72
N PHE A 24 -4.53 9.13 -20.96
CA PHE A 24 -3.92 9.75 -22.13
C PHE A 24 -4.35 11.22 -22.29
N SER A 25 -5.64 11.51 -22.12
CA SER A 25 -6.18 12.87 -22.25
C SER A 25 -5.65 13.83 -21.19
N ILE A 26 -5.52 13.39 -19.93
CA ILE A 26 -4.96 14.22 -18.85
C ILE A 26 -3.54 14.67 -19.19
N LEU A 27 -2.71 13.77 -19.72
CA LEU A 27 -1.34 14.10 -20.08
C LEU A 27 -1.28 15.19 -21.16
N HIS A 28 -2.21 15.15 -22.12
CA HIS A 28 -2.28 16.13 -23.23
C HIS A 28 -3.01 17.43 -22.85
N LEU A 29 -3.85 17.41 -21.83
CA LEU A 29 -4.53 18.60 -21.28
C LEU A 29 -3.66 19.33 -20.26
N ALA A 30 -2.61 18.69 -19.73
CA ALA A 30 -1.70 19.35 -18.82
C ALA A 30 -0.97 20.51 -19.54
N PRO A 31 -0.87 21.68 -18.92
CA PRO A 31 -0.14 22.79 -19.51
C PRO A 31 1.37 22.45 -19.57
N GLY A 32 1.98 22.73 -20.72
CA GLY A 32 3.42 22.50 -20.97
C GLY A 32 3.66 21.60 -22.19
N ASP A 33 4.84 21.76 -22.77
CA ASP A 33 5.29 20.95 -23.90
C ASP A 33 6.16 19.79 -23.37
N PRO A 34 5.78 18.51 -23.59
CA PRO A 34 6.58 17.37 -23.17
C PRO A 34 8.03 17.41 -23.68
N ALA A 35 8.26 17.95 -24.88
CA ALA A 35 9.59 18.09 -25.43
C ALA A 35 10.43 19.15 -24.70
N ALA A 36 9.81 20.26 -24.32
CA ALA A 36 10.46 21.29 -23.51
C ALA A 36 10.78 20.73 -22.09
N VAL A 37 9.89 19.96 -21.50
CA VAL A 37 10.12 19.31 -20.19
C VAL A 37 11.30 18.33 -20.25
N LEU A 38 11.43 17.55 -21.32
CA LEU A 38 12.54 16.63 -21.53
C LEU A 38 13.91 17.36 -21.57
N LEU A 39 13.95 18.54 -22.17
CA LEU A 39 15.15 19.37 -22.31
C LEU A 39 15.45 20.28 -21.11
N GLY A 40 14.76 20.08 -19.99
CA GLY A 40 14.98 20.82 -18.75
C GLY A 40 13.97 21.92 -18.45
N GLY A 41 12.90 21.99 -19.25
CA GLY A 41 11.79 22.93 -19.07
C GLY A 41 12.08 24.33 -19.57
N GLU A 42 11.03 25.09 -19.74
CA GLU A 42 11.01 26.49 -20.20
C GLU A 42 11.87 27.44 -19.32
N TYR A 43 12.21 27.02 -18.11
CA TYR A 43 12.94 27.80 -17.11
C TYR A 43 14.47 27.78 -17.25
N ILE A 44 15.05 26.85 -18.01
CA ILE A 44 16.52 26.71 -18.06
C ILE A 44 17.14 27.41 -19.29
N GLY A 45 16.33 27.88 -20.26
CA GLY A 45 16.74 28.81 -21.31
C GLY A 45 17.91 28.36 -22.24
N PHE A 46 18.30 27.07 -22.20
CA PHE A 46 19.44 26.54 -22.96
C PHE A 46 19.05 25.76 -24.22
N ALA A 47 17.78 25.34 -24.33
CA ALA A 47 17.33 24.59 -25.51
C ALA A 47 16.95 25.56 -26.63
N SER A 48 17.52 25.36 -27.82
CA SER A 48 17.10 26.10 -29.01
C SER A 48 15.71 25.66 -29.48
N VAL A 49 15.04 26.47 -30.27
CA VAL A 49 13.74 26.09 -30.87
C VAL A 49 13.90 24.83 -31.74
N GLU A 50 15.06 24.67 -32.38
CA GLU A 50 15.42 23.52 -33.19
C GLU A 50 15.55 22.22 -32.33
N ASP A 51 16.15 22.33 -31.15
CA ASP A 51 16.28 21.19 -30.23
C ASP A 51 14.92 20.72 -29.72
N ILE A 52 14.01 21.65 -29.40
CA ILE A 52 12.64 21.34 -28.96
C ILE A 52 11.86 20.65 -30.09
N GLU A 53 11.99 21.11 -31.32
CA GLU A 53 11.31 20.49 -32.46
C GLU A 53 11.84 19.08 -32.76
N GLN A 54 13.16 18.88 -32.68
CA GLN A 54 13.75 17.54 -32.79
C GLN A 54 13.26 16.60 -31.67
N ALA A 55 13.16 17.10 -30.44
CA ALA A 55 12.63 16.34 -29.32
C ALA A 55 11.14 15.99 -29.51
N ARG A 56 10.32 16.90 -30.09
CA ARG A 56 8.91 16.61 -30.44
C ARG A 56 8.80 15.47 -31.43
N ILE A 57 9.59 15.49 -32.48
CA ILE A 57 9.62 14.43 -33.49
C ILE A 57 10.10 13.11 -32.86
N ALA A 58 11.14 13.14 -32.05
CA ALA A 58 11.68 11.97 -31.37
C ALA A 58 10.68 11.34 -30.38
N LEU A 59 9.87 12.16 -29.72
CA LEU A 59 8.78 11.70 -28.82
C LEU A 59 7.49 11.33 -29.57
N GLY A 60 7.38 11.66 -30.87
CA GLY A 60 6.19 11.42 -31.67
C GLY A 60 4.97 12.27 -31.25
N VAL A 61 5.19 13.36 -30.54
CA VAL A 61 4.12 14.29 -30.12
C VAL A 61 3.71 15.27 -31.21
N ASP A 62 4.41 15.27 -32.34
CA ASP A 62 4.07 15.96 -33.58
C ASP A 62 2.90 15.30 -34.34
N LYS A 63 2.61 14.02 -34.04
CA LYS A 63 1.57 13.24 -34.71
C LYS A 63 0.17 13.60 -34.21
N PRO A 64 -0.90 13.31 -35.00
CA PRO A 64 -2.28 13.44 -34.51
C PRO A 64 -2.52 12.64 -33.23
N LEU A 65 -3.30 13.18 -32.29
CA LEU A 65 -3.57 12.56 -30.97
C LEU A 65 -4.11 11.12 -31.08
N ILE A 66 -4.92 10.84 -32.10
CA ILE A 66 -5.42 9.47 -32.34
C ILE A 66 -4.27 8.52 -32.65
N THR A 67 -3.31 8.93 -33.45
CA THR A 67 -2.14 8.11 -33.81
C THR A 67 -1.27 7.87 -32.57
N GLN A 68 -0.99 8.91 -31.79
CA GLN A 68 -0.24 8.79 -30.55
C GLN A 68 -0.92 7.82 -29.56
N TYR A 69 -2.25 7.89 -29.41
CA TYR A 69 -3.01 6.99 -28.56
C TYR A 69 -2.89 5.53 -29.00
N TRP A 70 -3.06 5.26 -30.31
CA TRP A 70 -2.96 3.90 -30.85
C TRP A 70 -1.55 3.33 -30.79
N GLU A 71 -0.52 4.13 -31.05
CA GLU A 71 0.88 3.72 -30.88
C GLU A 71 1.18 3.39 -29.42
N TRP A 72 0.74 4.21 -28.48
CA TRP A 72 0.89 3.96 -27.05
C TRP A 72 0.18 2.69 -26.59
N ILE A 73 -1.11 2.52 -26.92
CA ILE A 73 -1.88 1.33 -26.56
C ILE A 73 -1.28 0.07 -27.21
N SER A 74 -0.89 0.14 -28.47
CA SER A 74 -0.22 -0.96 -29.16
C SER A 74 1.07 -1.36 -28.47
N GLY A 75 1.89 -0.38 -28.07
CA GLY A 75 3.11 -0.62 -27.28
C GLY A 75 2.82 -1.40 -26.00
N LEU A 76 1.81 -0.99 -25.23
CA LEU A 76 1.43 -1.68 -23.98
C LEU A 76 1.08 -3.15 -24.22
N PHE A 77 0.37 -3.49 -25.30
CA PHE A 77 0.04 -4.88 -25.65
C PHE A 77 1.28 -5.71 -26.03
N HIS A 78 2.36 -5.07 -26.48
CA HIS A 78 3.63 -5.73 -26.79
C HIS A 78 4.62 -5.69 -25.60
N GLY A 79 4.19 -5.15 -24.44
CA GLY A 79 5.03 -5.02 -23.25
C GLY A 79 6.00 -3.83 -23.28
N ASP A 80 5.85 -2.94 -24.25
CA ASP A 80 6.60 -1.69 -24.32
C ASP A 80 5.84 -0.59 -23.58
N PHE A 81 6.33 -0.25 -22.38
CA PHE A 81 5.80 0.81 -21.53
C PHE A 81 6.52 2.16 -21.77
N GLY A 82 7.45 2.19 -22.69
CA GLY A 82 8.25 3.37 -23.00
C GLY A 82 9.27 3.72 -21.93
N ASN A 83 9.83 4.92 -22.04
CA ASN A 83 10.79 5.48 -21.11
C ASN A 83 10.21 6.70 -20.40
N SER A 84 10.62 6.90 -19.14
CA SER A 84 10.25 8.08 -18.36
C SER A 84 10.89 9.34 -18.95
N LEU A 85 10.09 10.36 -19.20
CA LEU A 85 10.58 11.66 -19.69
C LEU A 85 11.51 12.37 -18.69
N PHE A 86 11.33 12.12 -17.38
CA PHE A 86 12.12 12.78 -16.34
C PHE A 86 13.47 12.07 -16.06
N THR A 87 13.50 10.74 -16.15
CA THR A 87 14.66 9.95 -15.73
C THR A 87 15.37 9.24 -16.88
N GLY A 88 14.76 9.19 -18.07
CA GLY A 88 15.24 8.41 -19.22
C GLY A 88 15.20 6.89 -19.03
N LYS A 89 14.77 6.41 -17.84
CA LYS A 89 14.74 4.98 -17.52
C LYS A 89 13.47 4.33 -18.04
N SER A 90 13.57 3.04 -18.38
CA SER A 90 12.41 2.25 -18.79
C SER A 90 11.33 2.26 -17.69
N VAL A 91 10.08 2.59 -18.08
CA VAL A 91 8.92 2.67 -17.18
C VAL A 91 8.66 1.33 -16.50
N ILE A 92 8.80 0.20 -17.21
CA ILE A 92 8.59 -1.13 -16.62
C ILE A 92 9.58 -1.41 -15.47
N LYS A 93 10.85 -0.94 -15.58
CA LYS A 93 11.82 -1.07 -14.49
C LYS A 93 11.46 -0.20 -13.29
N LEU A 94 10.98 1.03 -13.52
CA LEU A 94 10.52 1.92 -12.45
C LEU A 94 9.30 1.34 -11.74
N ILE A 95 8.33 0.80 -12.49
CA ILE A 95 7.15 0.12 -11.93
C ILE A 95 7.58 -1.11 -11.12
N SER A 96 8.44 -1.96 -11.67
CA SER A 96 8.91 -3.18 -10.97
C SER A 96 9.54 -2.85 -9.62
N TYR A 97 10.39 -1.83 -9.58
CA TYR A 97 11.01 -1.37 -8.34
C TYR A 97 9.98 -0.81 -7.34
N GLY A 98 9.03 0.00 -7.81
CA GLY A 98 7.94 0.53 -6.98
C GLY A 98 6.98 -0.56 -6.47
N VAL A 99 6.70 -1.57 -7.30
CA VAL A 99 5.87 -2.73 -6.93
C VAL A 99 6.59 -3.57 -5.88
N GLU A 100 7.88 -3.84 -6.04
CA GLU A 100 8.67 -4.56 -5.04
C GLU A 100 8.62 -3.87 -3.68
N ALA A 101 8.88 -2.56 -3.64
CA ALA A 101 8.81 -1.78 -2.41
C ALA A 101 7.41 -1.84 -1.77
N SER A 102 6.36 -1.65 -2.57
CA SER A 102 4.97 -1.65 -2.09
C SER A 102 4.54 -3.02 -1.57
N VAL A 103 4.85 -4.09 -2.29
CA VAL A 103 4.52 -5.47 -1.90
C VAL A 103 5.27 -5.87 -0.63
N THR A 104 6.54 -5.51 -0.52
CA THR A 104 7.35 -5.80 0.66
C THR A 104 6.79 -5.10 1.90
N LEU A 105 6.48 -3.80 1.79
CA LEU A 105 5.86 -3.04 2.88
C LEU A 105 4.48 -3.58 3.24
N MET A 106 3.68 -3.95 2.27
CA MET A 106 2.35 -4.53 2.49
C MET A 106 2.46 -5.84 3.26
N ILE A 107 3.29 -6.77 2.80
CA ILE A 107 3.46 -8.09 3.43
C ILE A 107 3.98 -7.93 4.85
N THR A 108 5.08 -7.20 5.05
CA THR A 108 5.68 -7.02 6.37
C THR A 108 4.71 -6.34 7.35
N SER A 109 4.00 -5.30 6.91
CA SER A 109 3.03 -4.58 7.73
C SER A 109 1.84 -5.45 8.10
N ILE A 110 1.30 -6.24 7.18
CA ILE A 110 0.19 -7.17 7.44
C ILE A 110 0.60 -8.21 8.48
N PHE A 111 1.75 -8.89 8.28
CA PHE A 111 2.20 -9.91 9.21
C PHE A 111 2.39 -9.39 10.63
N ILE A 112 3.04 -8.22 10.78
CA ILE A 112 3.25 -7.62 12.10
C ILE A 112 1.92 -7.16 12.70
N SER A 113 1.04 -6.56 11.89
CA SER A 113 -0.25 -6.07 12.36
C SER A 113 -1.17 -7.19 12.83
N LEU A 114 -1.24 -8.29 12.10
CA LEU A 114 -1.99 -9.48 12.51
C LEU A 114 -1.35 -10.14 13.72
N GLY A 115 -0.01 -10.31 13.71
CA GLY A 115 0.74 -10.94 14.79
C GLY A 115 0.63 -10.23 16.14
N LEU A 116 0.48 -8.91 16.14
CA LEU A 116 0.33 -8.10 17.36
C LEU A 116 -1.14 -7.73 17.63
N GLY A 117 -1.88 -7.32 16.60
CA GLY A 117 -3.24 -6.81 16.75
C GLY A 117 -4.24 -7.89 17.18
N ILE A 118 -4.14 -9.11 16.63
CA ILE A 118 -5.04 -10.21 17.00
C ILE A 118 -4.84 -10.62 18.47
N PRO A 119 -3.62 -10.95 18.95
CA PRO A 119 -3.43 -11.30 20.35
C PRO A 119 -3.87 -10.19 21.32
N LEU A 120 -3.53 -8.93 21.01
CA LEU A 120 -3.97 -7.79 21.83
C LEU A 120 -5.50 -7.68 21.87
N GLY A 121 -6.17 -7.84 20.72
CA GLY A 121 -7.64 -7.81 20.65
C GLY A 121 -8.31 -8.95 21.38
N VAL A 122 -7.75 -10.18 21.28
CA VAL A 122 -8.25 -11.35 22.01
C VAL A 122 -8.11 -11.13 23.52
N LEU A 123 -6.94 -10.66 23.97
CA LEU A 123 -6.70 -10.38 25.41
C LEU A 123 -7.62 -9.27 25.93
N ALA A 124 -7.83 -8.21 25.15
CA ALA A 124 -8.73 -7.11 25.51
C ALA A 124 -10.20 -7.58 25.56
N GLY A 125 -10.64 -8.38 24.60
CA GLY A 125 -12.00 -8.94 24.59
C GLY A 125 -12.24 -9.95 25.70
N TRP A 126 -11.26 -10.82 25.97
CA TRP A 126 -11.35 -11.79 27.07
C TRP A 126 -11.41 -11.11 28.45
N LYS A 127 -10.55 -10.11 28.66
CA LYS A 127 -10.47 -9.36 29.95
C LYS A 127 -11.22 -8.03 29.84
N MET A 128 -12.44 -8.04 29.34
CA MET A 128 -13.27 -6.86 29.20
C MET A 128 -13.33 -6.03 30.47
N ASN A 129 -13.28 -4.70 30.35
CA ASN A 129 -13.27 -3.71 31.44
C ASN A 129 -12.03 -3.73 32.35
N SER A 130 -11.03 -4.55 32.06
CA SER A 130 -9.74 -4.57 32.76
C SER A 130 -8.82 -3.42 32.31
N TYR A 131 -7.69 -3.25 33.01
CA TYR A 131 -6.64 -2.32 32.58
C TYR A 131 -6.05 -2.69 31.19
N ILE A 132 -5.96 -4.00 30.85
CA ILE A 132 -5.49 -4.47 29.55
C ILE A 132 -6.44 -3.97 28.45
N ASP A 133 -7.73 -4.14 28.67
CA ASP A 133 -8.76 -3.67 27.73
C ASP A 133 -8.72 -2.16 27.55
N ARG A 134 -8.67 -1.40 28.65
CA ARG A 134 -8.61 0.07 28.58
C ARG A 134 -7.36 0.56 27.87
N SER A 135 -6.19 0.00 28.18
CA SER A 135 -4.93 0.36 27.54
C SER A 135 -4.94 0.04 26.05
N ALA A 136 -5.46 -1.12 25.65
CA ALA A 136 -5.60 -1.50 24.26
C ALA A 136 -6.55 -0.54 23.50
N MET A 137 -7.64 -0.10 24.13
CA MET A 137 -8.56 0.86 23.53
C MET A 137 -7.96 2.25 23.42
N ILE A 138 -7.26 2.72 24.44
CA ILE A 138 -6.53 4.01 24.39
C ILE A 138 -5.50 3.97 23.26
N PHE A 139 -4.69 2.92 23.18
CA PHE A 139 -3.74 2.72 22.07
C PHE A 139 -4.44 2.73 20.71
N SER A 140 -5.58 2.06 20.60
CA SER A 140 -6.34 2.00 19.34
C SER A 140 -6.88 3.37 18.92
N VAL A 141 -7.32 4.19 19.86
CA VAL A 141 -7.76 5.57 19.57
C VAL A 141 -6.58 6.41 19.08
N PHE A 142 -5.45 6.40 19.79
CA PHE A 142 -4.26 7.12 19.37
C PHE A 142 -3.73 6.66 18.02
N GLY A 143 -3.66 5.33 17.81
CA GLY A 143 -3.16 4.76 16.55
C GLY A 143 -4.01 5.12 15.33
N PHE A 144 -5.30 5.34 15.53
CA PHE A 144 -6.20 5.76 14.46
C PHE A 144 -6.22 7.27 14.24
N CYS A 145 -6.06 8.06 15.30
CA CYS A 145 -6.12 9.52 15.24
C CYS A 145 -4.83 10.16 14.70
N ILE A 146 -3.68 9.52 14.88
CA ILE A 146 -2.40 10.09 14.43
C ILE A 146 -2.25 9.87 12.92
N PRO A 147 -2.11 10.93 12.10
CA PRO A 147 -1.84 10.80 10.67
C PRO A 147 -0.52 10.07 10.43
N SER A 148 -0.52 9.07 9.54
CA SER A 148 0.67 8.24 9.25
C SER A 148 1.88 9.07 8.80
N PHE A 149 1.67 10.10 7.97
CA PHE A 149 2.76 10.97 7.52
C PHE A 149 3.41 11.76 8.67
N TRP A 150 2.63 12.18 9.67
CA TRP A 150 3.13 12.88 10.85
C TRP A 150 3.97 11.94 11.72
N LEU A 151 3.47 10.72 11.95
CA LEU A 151 4.19 9.68 12.68
C LEU A 151 5.51 9.31 11.96
N ALA A 152 5.46 9.13 10.63
CA ALA A 152 6.64 8.88 9.80
C ALA A 152 7.68 10.00 9.94
N SER A 153 7.25 11.26 9.83
CA SER A 153 8.13 12.42 9.96
C SER A 153 8.78 12.48 11.34
N GLY A 154 8.01 12.17 12.40
CA GLY A 154 8.53 12.10 13.78
C GLY A 154 9.57 10.98 13.94
N PHE A 155 9.32 9.80 13.39
CA PHE A 155 10.27 8.68 13.42
C PHE A 155 11.55 8.98 12.63
N ILE A 156 11.44 9.54 11.43
CA ILE A 156 12.60 9.96 10.63
C ILE A 156 13.41 11.00 11.42
N TYR A 157 12.77 12.02 11.99
CA TYR A 157 13.47 13.04 12.75
C TYR A 157 14.21 12.47 13.96
N ILE A 158 13.57 11.62 14.74
CA ILE A 158 14.17 11.07 15.97
C ILE A 158 15.22 10.00 15.60
N PHE A 159 14.84 8.99 14.86
CA PHE A 159 15.67 7.80 14.68
C PHE A 159 16.68 7.92 13.54
N SER A 160 16.39 8.69 12.49
CA SER A 160 17.33 8.87 11.39
C SER A 160 18.19 10.12 11.56
N VAL A 161 17.57 11.29 11.84
CA VAL A 161 18.32 12.57 11.89
C VAL A 161 19.03 12.77 13.22
N LYS A 162 18.35 12.52 14.36
CA LYS A 162 18.94 12.76 15.69
C LYS A 162 19.84 11.62 16.16
N LEU A 163 19.38 10.38 16.01
CA LEU A 163 20.10 9.20 16.51
C LEU A 163 20.99 8.53 15.46
N GLY A 164 20.75 8.76 14.17
CA GLY A 164 21.51 8.15 13.08
C GLY A 164 21.37 6.63 12.95
N TRP A 165 20.29 6.05 13.52
CA TRP A 165 20.11 4.59 13.51
C TRP A 165 19.59 4.05 12.21
N PHE A 166 18.81 4.83 11.47
CA PHE A 166 18.15 4.41 10.23
C PHE A 166 18.40 5.44 9.13
N PRO A 167 18.36 5.03 7.85
CA PRO A 167 18.44 5.95 6.72
C PRO A 167 17.22 6.88 6.67
N VAL A 168 17.41 8.08 6.11
CA VAL A 168 16.34 9.09 5.98
C VAL A 168 15.38 8.76 4.85
N PHE A 169 15.89 8.18 3.75
CA PHE A 169 15.13 7.88 2.53
C PHE A 169 15.75 6.72 1.77
N GLY A 170 15.01 6.24 0.78
CA GLY A 170 15.42 5.17 -0.12
C GLY A 170 14.70 3.86 0.19
N PHE A 171 14.77 2.95 -0.76
CA PHE A 171 14.36 1.56 -0.65
C PHE A 171 15.53 0.70 -1.11
N ARG A 172 15.75 -0.42 -0.44
CA ARG A 172 16.68 -1.46 -0.82
C ARG A 172 15.93 -2.74 -1.10
N SER A 173 16.30 -3.42 -2.16
CA SER A 173 15.66 -4.67 -2.56
C SER A 173 16.10 -5.82 -1.68
N PHE A 174 15.17 -6.65 -1.25
CA PHE A 174 15.48 -7.90 -0.55
C PHE A 174 16.24 -8.89 -1.44
N ILE A 175 16.09 -8.76 -2.77
CA ILE A 175 16.64 -9.72 -3.74
C ILE A 175 18.07 -9.33 -4.17
N SER A 176 18.35 -8.04 -4.31
CA SER A 176 19.59 -7.54 -4.93
C SER A 176 20.55 -6.86 -3.99
N ASP A 177 20.11 -6.44 -2.80
CA ASP A 177 20.92 -5.69 -1.84
C ASP A 177 21.25 -6.56 -0.59
N ASP A 178 22.14 -6.06 0.27
CA ASP A 178 22.44 -6.72 1.55
C ASP A 178 21.21 -6.70 2.46
N ILE A 179 21.01 -7.80 3.19
CA ILE A 179 19.86 -7.98 4.09
C ILE A 179 19.83 -6.95 5.22
N ASP A 180 20.99 -6.56 5.72
CA ASP A 180 21.10 -5.54 6.79
C ASP A 180 20.68 -4.18 6.26
N ASP A 181 21.11 -3.83 5.07
CA ASP A 181 20.74 -2.57 4.42
C ASP A 181 19.23 -2.55 4.07
N PHE A 182 18.70 -3.66 3.58
CA PHE A 182 17.26 -3.84 3.39
C PHE A 182 16.48 -3.64 4.69
N LEU A 183 16.87 -4.29 5.78
CA LEU A 183 16.19 -4.19 7.07
C LEU A 183 16.21 -2.76 7.63
N LEU A 184 17.33 -2.06 7.50
CA LEU A 184 17.45 -0.67 7.93
C LEU A 184 16.47 0.25 7.17
N HIS A 185 16.31 0.05 5.87
CA HIS A 185 15.43 0.89 5.05
C HIS A 185 13.94 0.59 5.23
N ILE A 186 13.58 -0.68 5.51
CA ILE A 186 12.18 -1.08 5.61
C ILE A 186 11.59 -0.89 7.02
N THR A 187 12.40 -0.81 8.07
CA THR A 187 11.95 -0.83 9.46
C THR A 187 11.04 0.36 9.80
N LEU A 188 11.49 1.59 9.60
CA LEU A 188 10.69 2.78 9.95
C LEU A 188 9.37 2.87 9.15
N PRO A 189 9.37 2.69 7.83
CA PRO A 189 8.12 2.64 7.05
C PRO A 189 7.17 1.54 7.54
N THR A 190 7.69 0.35 7.81
CA THR A 190 6.87 -0.77 8.31
C THR A 190 6.25 -0.44 9.67
N ILE A 191 7.02 0.05 10.65
CA ILE A 191 6.50 0.43 11.96
C ILE A 191 5.43 1.49 11.82
N THR A 192 5.64 2.49 10.96
CA THR A 192 4.68 3.56 10.72
C THR A 192 3.35 3.04 10.20
N LEU A 193 3.37 2.19 9.17
CA LEU A 193 2.16 1.60 8.60
C LEU A 193 1.48 0.65 9.59
N THR A 194 2.26 -0.16 10.27
CA THR A 194 1.78 -1.17 11.21
C THR A 194 1.04 -0.55 12.38
N PHE A 195 1.45 0.64 12.85
CA PHE A 195 0.88 1.30 14.02
C PHE A 195 -0.63 1.51 13.92
N GLY A 196 -1.11 2.07 12.82
CA GLY A 196 -2.54 2.26 12.56
C GLY A 196 -3.30 0.95 12.36
N TYR A 197 -2.69 -0.02 11.66
CA TYR A 197 -3.32 -1.32 11.41
C TYR A 197 -3.41 -2.18 12.68
N ILE A 198 -2.42 -2.19 13.57
CA ILE A 198 -2.52 -2.85 14.88
C ILE A 198 -3.71 -2.29 15.65
N ALA A 199 -3.85 -0.96 15.70
CA ALA A 199 -4.94 -0.28 16.38
C ALA A 199 -6.31 -0.72 15.86
N LEU A 200 -6.46 -0.76 14.53
CA LEU A 200 -7.70 -1.19 13.85
C LEU A 200 -8.02 -2.66 14.15
N ILE A 201 -7.05 -3.56 13.92
CA ILE A 201 -7.21 -5.00 14.10
C ILE A 201 -7.51 -5.33 15.57
N THR A 202 -6.79 -4.69 16.51
CA THR A 202 -7.03 -4.86 17.96
C THR A 202 -8.48 -4.52 18.31
N ARG A 203 -9.00 -3.39 17.83
CA ARG A 203 -10.38 -2.95 18.11
C ARG A 203 -11.41 -3.89 17.49
N MET A 204 -11.22 -4.28 16.23
CA MET A 204 -12.13 -5.21 15.55
C MET A 204 -12.13 -6.57 16.22
N THR A 205 -10.97 -7.14 16.50
CA THR A 205 -10.82 -8.43 17.18
C THR A 205 -11.45 -8.39 18.57
N ARG A 206 -11.22 -7.33 19.34
CA ARG A 206 -11.85 -7.15 20.66
C ARG A 206 -13.38 -7.17 20.56
N SER A 207 -13.96 -6.38 19.67
CA SER A 207 -15.41 -6.30 19.50
C SER A 207 -16.01 -7.66 19.17
N SER A 208 -15.44 -8.34 18.18
CA SER A 208 -15.89 -9.68 17.78
C SER A 208 -15.71 -10.73 18.89
N MET A 209 -14.60 -10.66 19.64
CA MET A 209 -14.37 -11.58 20.77
C MET A 209 -15.38 -11.38 21.90
N ILE A 210 -15.75 -10.15 22.22
CA ILE A 210 -16.77 -9.88 23.25
C ILE A 210 -18.10 -10.48 22.85
N GLU A 211 -18.53 -10.28 21.61
CA GLU A 211 -19.76 -10.84 21.07
C GLU A 211 -19.75 -12.37 21.14
N ILE A 212 -18.74 -12.99 20.56
CA ILE A 212 -18.61 -14.45 20.50
C ILE A 212 -18.48 -15.09 21.88
N LEU A 213 -17.72 -14.48 22.81
CA LEU A 213 -17.54 -15.05 24.16
C LEU A 213 -18.81 -14.97 25.02
N SER A 214 -19.82 -14.20 24.61
CA SER A 214 -21.15 -14.14 25.27
C SER A 214 -22.13 -15.22 24.82
N GLU A 215 -21.81 -15.94 23.73
CA GLU A 215 -22.69 -16.97 23.14
C GLU A 215 -22.86 -18.21 24.00
N ASP A 216 -24.03 -18.85 23.91
CA ASP A 216 -24.40 -20.01 24.73
C ASP A 216 -23.54 -21.23 24.51
N TYR A 217 -23.00 -21.42 23.27
CA TYR A 217 -22.08 -22.54 23.02
C TYR A 217 -20.73 -22.37 23.74
N ILE A 218 -20.33 -21.15 24.02
CA ILE A 218 -19.12 -20.87 24.85
C ILE A 218 -19.41 -21.23 26.33
N ARG A 219 -20.63 -20.91 26.84
CA ARG A 219 -21.04 -21.36 28.19
C ARG A 219 -21.05 -22.88 28.29
N THR A 220 -21.57 -23.55 27.26
CA THR A 220 -21.57 -25.00 27.19
C THR A 220 -20.14 -25.59 27.18
N ALA A 221 -19.22 -24.96 26.45
CA ALA A 221 -17.80 -25.36 26.41
C ALA A 221 -17.15 -25.24 27.79
N ARG A 222 -17.42 -24.14 28.53
CA ARG A 222 -16.92 -23.93 29.89
C ARG A 222 -17.54 -24.96 30.86
N SER A 223 -18.85 -25.25 30.77
CA SER A 223 -19.50 -26.25 31.59
C SER A 223 -18.95 -27.67 31.39
N LYS A 224 -18.41 -27.97 30.21
CA LYS A 224 -17.72 -29.22 29.90
C LYS A 224 -16.28 -29.27 30.41
N GLY A 225 -15.80 -28.23 31.10
CA GLY A 225 -14.46 -28.17 31.69
C GLY A 225 -13.34 -27.92 30.69
N LEU A 226 -13.61 -27.35 29.51
CA LEU A 226 -12.58 -27.00 28.54
C LEU A 226 -11.70 -25.86 29.08
N ASN A 227 -10.40 -25.96 28.81
CA ASN A 227 -9.44 -24.92 29.17
C ASN A 227 -9.75 -23.59 28.45
N GLU A 228 -9.65 -22.46 29.16
CA GLU A 228 -9.93 -21.14 28.62
C GLU A 228 -9.11 -20.82 27.36
N ILE A 229 -7.84 -21.23 27.27
CA ILE A 229 -7.02 -21.01 26.07
C ILE A 229 -7.62 -21.72 24.85
N ILE A 230 -8.13 -22.94 25.05
CA ILE A 230 -8.79 -23.71 23.98
C ILE A 230 -10.09 -23.00 23.57
N ILE A 231 -10.85 -22.49 24.55
CA ILE A 231 -12.08 -21.73 24.29
C ILE A 231 -11.75 -20.47 23.49
N LEU A 232 -10.75 -19.70 23.89
CA LEU A 232 -10.35 -18.46 23.24
C LEU A 232 -9.89 -18.69 21.79
N ILE A 233 -9.01 -19.67 21.57
CA ILE A 233 -8.41 -19.89 20.25
C ILE A 233 -9.35 -20.66 19.33
N ARG A 234 -9.85 -21.81 19.79
CA ARG A 234 -10.59 -22.74 18.92
C ARG A 234 -12.07 -22.38 18.75
N HIS A 235 -12.69 -21.82 19.77
CA HIS A 235 -14.13 -21.47 19.76
C HIS A 235 -14.36 -19.96 19.62
N GLY A 236 -13.54 -19.14 20.26
CA GLY A 236 -13.62 -17.69 20.21
C GLY A 236 -13.04 -17.13 18.91
N LEU A 237 -11.71 -17.15 18.77
CA LEU A 237 -11.00 -16.49 17.66
C LEU A 237 -11.40 -17.03 16.29
N LYS A 238 -11.61 -18.35 16.16
CA LYS A 238 -12.03 -18.94 14.89
C LYS A 238 -13.35 -18.33 14.37
N ASN A 239 -14.32 -18.08 15.24
CA ASN A 239 -15.60 -17.48 14.87
C ASN A 239 -15.53 -15.95 14.80
N ALA A 240 -14.70 -15.33 15.63
CA ALA A 240 -14.44 -13.89 15.62
C ALA A 240 -13.57 -13.41 14.44
N SER A 241 -12.94 -14.33 13.69
CA SER A 241 -12.03 -13.97 12.59
C SER A 241 -12.74 -13.47 11.32
N MET A 242 -14.03 -13.74 11.14
CA MET A 242 -14.77 -13.34 9.92
C MET A 242 -14.64 -11.83 9.61
N PRO A 243 -14.91 -10.90 10.56
CA PRO A 243 -14.76 -9.47 10.29
C PRO A 243 -13.32 -9.01 10.15
N ILE A 244 -12.34 -9.83 10.54
CA ILE A 244 -10.91 -9.50 10.46
C ILE A 244 -10.35 -9.83 9.06
N VAL A 245 -10.93 -10.85 8.41
CA VAL A 245 -10.48 -11.36 7.10
C VAL A 245 -11.21 -10.69 5.93
N THR A 246 -12.39 -10.14 6.17
CA THR A 246 -13.21 -9.42 5.18
C THR A 246 -12.94 -7.92 5.19
#